data_a684afcf9336733badda7ebd662fd545
#
_entry.id   a684afcf9336733badda7ebd662fd545
#
_cell.length_a   1.000
_cell.length_b   1.000
_cell.length_c   1.000
_cell.angle_alpha   90.00
_cell.angle_beta   90.00
_cell.angle_gamma   90.00
#
_symmetry.space_group_name_H-M   'P 1'
#
loop_
_entity.id
_entity.type
_entity.pdbx_description
1 polymer ?
#
loop_
_entity_poly.entity_id
_entity_poly.type
_entity_poly.pdbx_seq_one_letter_code
_entity_poly.pdbx_strand_id
1 'polypeptide(L)'
;MDPLGYYLGGWGYAYINMLGEAIAATKSVDDDKIAEWLRKTPHKTIMGNWSYGPGGEWTKSGMMQVQYHDIKEGAGLETWKGMSYQTVLTPPDLATGKVIYPYEKAK
;
A
#
# COMPACT_ATOMS: atom_id res chain seq x y z
N MET A 1 0.67 -17.99 11.77
CA MET A 1 0.84 -17.21 10.51
C MET A 1 1.51 -15.90 10.88
N ASP A 2 2.59 -15.53 10.20
CA ASP A 2 3.31 -14.30 10.46
C ASP A 2 2.41 -13.08 10.14
N PRO A 3 2.06 -12.24 11.13
CA PRO A 3 1.22 -11.07 10.87
C PRO A 3 1.88 -10.05 9.92
N LEU A 4 3.20 -10.03 9.83
CA LEU A 4 3.92 -9.14 8.92
C LEU A 4 3.81 -9.53 7.43
N GLY A 5 3.39 -10.75 7.13
CA GLY A 5 3.23 -11.25 5.77
C GLY A 5 1.85 -11.00 5.13
N TYR A 6 0.86 -10.52 5.85
CA TYR A 6 -0.51 -10.37 5.34
C TYR A 6 -0.63 -9.42 4.14
N TYR A 7 0.18 -8.36 4.09
CA TYR A 7 0.16 -7.42 2.99
C TYR A 7 0.59 -8.04 1.65
N LEU A 8 1.45 -9.06 1.66
CA LEU A 8 1.91 -9.71 0.44
C LEU A 8 0.77 -10.41 -0.31
N GLY A 9 -0.15 -11.04 0.41
CA GLY A 9 -1.31 -11.68 -0.19
C GLY A 9 -2.21 -10.70 -0.95
N GLY A 10 -2.48 -9.55 -0.37
CA GLY A 10 -3.26 -8.48 -1.01
C GLY A 10 -2.60 -7.92 -2.26
N TRP A 11 -1.28 -7.71 -2.22
CA TRP A 11 -0.50 -7.26 -3.37
C TRP A 11 -0.50 -8.29 -4.49
N GLY A 12 -0.20 -9.55 -4.18
CA GLY A 12 -0.20 -10.63 -5.16
C GLY A 12 -1.56 -10.78 -5.85
N TYR A 13 -2.64 -10.76 -5.09
CA TYR A 13 -4.00 -10.82 -5.64
C TYR A 13 -4.29 -9.64 -6.58
N ALA A 14 -3.94 -8.41 -6.16
CA ALA A 14 -4.16 -7.22 -6.97
C ALA A 14 -3.41 -7.28 -8.30
N TYR A 15 -2.15 -7.69 -8.31
CA TYR A 15 -1.36 -7.82 -9.54
C TYR A 15 -1.92 -8.87 -10.50
N ILE A 16 -2.30 -10.05 -10.00
CA ILE A 16 -2.86 -11.10 -10.85
C ILE A 16 -4.21 -10.67 -11.44
N ASN A 17 -5.06 -9.99 -10.66
CA ASN A 17 -6.32 -9.47 -11.18
C ASN A 17 -6.09 -8.43 -12.28
N MET A 18 -5.19 -7.47 -12.06
CA MET A 18 -4.87 -6.46 -13.07
C MET A 18 -4.33 -7.06 -14.35
N LEU A 19 -3.49 -8.10 -14.26
CA LEU A 19 -3.01 -8.83 -15.41
C LEU A 19 -4.18 -9.53 -16.16
N GLY A 20 -5.07 -10.17 -15.42
CA GLY A 20 -6.27 -10.80 -15.99
C GLY A 20 -7.18 -9.80 -16.70
N GLU A 21 -7.41 -8.62 -16.10
CA GLU A 21 -8.17 -7.53 -16.71
C GLU A 21 -7.50 -7.01 -17.99
N ALA A 22 -6.17 -6.86 -17.97
CA ALA A 22 -5.41 -6.41 -19.13
C ALA A 22 -5.51 -7.40 -20.30
N ILE A 23 -5.34 -8.70 -20.04
CA ILE A 23 -5.49 -9.76 -21.05
C ILE A 23 -6.90 -9.76 -21.62
N ALA A 24 -7.92 -9.65 -20.78
CA ALA A 24 -9.32 -9.63 -21.21
C ALA A 24 -9.65 -8.41 -22.07
N ALA A 25 -9.10 -7.23 -21.70
CA ALA A 25 -9.33 -5.97 -22.40
C ALA A 25 -8.59 -5.92 -23.75
N THR A 26 -7.33 -6.34 -23.77
CA THR A 26 -6.48 -6.31 -24.96
C THR A 26 -6.72 -7.52 -25.89
N LYS A 27 -7.36 -8.58 -25.37
CA LYS A 27 -7.49 -9.89 -26.02
C LYS A 27 -6.15 -10.43 -26.52
N SER A 28 -5.10 -10.18 -25.76
CA SER A 28 -3.71 -10.49 -26.11
C SER A 28 -2.92 -10.87 -24.88
N VAL A 29 -1.89 -11.69 -25.07
CA VAL A 29 -0.83 -11.98 -24.09
C VAL A 29 0.49 -11.33 -24.50
N ASP A 30 0.44 -10.41 -25.44
CA ASP A 30 1.58 -9.62 -25.88
C ASP A 30 1.94 -8.57 -24.80
N ASP A 31 3.18 -8.60 -24.34
CA ASP A 31 3.66 -7.79 -23.22
C ASP A 31 3.54 -6.29 -23.47
N ASP A 32 3.81 -5.84 -24.70
CA ASP A 32 3.74 -4.41 -25.04
C ASP A 32 2.31 -3.90 -25.00
N LYS A 33 1.35 -4.69 -25.52
CA LYS A 33 -0.07 -4.34 -25.48
C LYS A 33 -0.62 -4.32 -24.06
N ILE A 34 -0.22 -5.28 -23.24
CA ILE A 34 -0.59 -5.36 -21.84
C ILE A 34 -0.02 -4.14 -21.09
N ALA A 35 1.26 -3.85 -21.25
CA ALA A 35 1.93 -2.73 -20.61
C ALA A 35 1.34 -1.38 -21.03
N GLU A 36 0.99 -1.22 -22.30
CA GLU A 36 0.33 0.00 -22.81
C GLU A 36 -1.05 0.18 -22.18
N TRP A 37 -1.84 -0.87 -22.10
CA TRP A 37 -3.16 -0.83 -21.48
C TRP A 37 -3.08 -0.50 -19.98
N LEU A 38 -2.16 -1.15 -19.24
CA LEU A 38 -1.93 -0.90 -17.82
C LEU A 38 -1.56 0.57 -17.54
N ARG A 39 -0.70 1.17 -18.37
CA ARG A 39 -0.31 2.60 -18.22
C ARG A 39 -1.47 3.57 -18.48
N LYS A 40 -2.35 3.24 -19.43
CA LYS A 40 -3.45 4.11 -19.84
C LYS A 40 -4.70 4.00 -18.98
N THR A 41 -4.84 2.91 -18.22
CA THR A 41 -6.06 2.58 -17.50
C THR A 41 -5.85 2.76 -15.99
N PRO A 42 -6.70 3.55 -15.31
CA PRO A 42 -6.74 3.52 -13.85
C PRO A 42 -7.29 2.18 -13.34
N HIS A 43 -6.67 1.62 -12.31
CA HIS A 43 -7.00 0.32 -11.75
C HIS A 43 -7.60 0.44 -10.37
N LYS A 44 -8.78 -0.15 -10.16
CA LYS A 44 -9.39 -0.27 -8.85
C LYS A 44 -9.06 -1.64 -8.26
N THR A 45 -8.25 -1.66 -7.22
CA THR A 45 -7.79 -2.89 -6.59
C THR A 45 -8.23 -2.96 -5.13
N ILE A 46 -8.08 -4.15 -4.52
CA ILE A 46 -8.30 -4.32 -3.07
C ILE A 46 -7.27 -3.54 -2.23
N MET A 47 -6.15 -3.13 -2.85
CA MET A 47 -5.10 -2.33 -2.21
C MET A 47 -5.25 -0.83 -2.51
N GLY A 48 -6.36 -0.41 -3.12
CA GLY A 48 -6.63 0.97 -3.49
C GLY A 48 -6.68 1.22 -5.00
N ASN A 49 -6.76 2.49 -5.36
CA ASN A 49 -6.80 2.91 -6.76
C ASN A 49 -5.38 3.22 -7.24
N TRP A 50 -4.98 2.59 -8.34
CA TRP A 50 -3.65 2.73 -8.91
C TRP A 50 -3.71 3.32 -10.32
N SER A 51 -2.73 4.12 -10.64
CA SER A 51 -2.47 4.62 -12.00
C SER A 51 -0.98 4.66 -12.21
N TYR A 52 -0.57 4.43 -13.46
CA TYR A 52 0.82 4.41 -13.84
C TYR A 52 1.16 5.61 -14.73
N GLY A 53 2.35 6.15 -14.57
CA GLY A 53 2.93 7.14 -15.44
C GLY A 53 3.57 6.51 -16.68
N PRO A 54 4.11 7.35 -17.58
CA PRO A 54 4.69 6.89 -18.86
C PRO A 54 5.89 5.96 -18.65
N GLY A 55 6.63 6.08 -17.56
CA GLY A 55 7.74 5.19 -17.21
C GLY A 55 7.31 3.91 -16.48
N GLY A 56 6.01 3.73 -16.18
CA GLY A 56 5.49 2.60 -15.42
C GLY A 56 5.50 2.81 -13.90
N GLU A 57 5.89 3.98 -13.44
CA GLU A 57 5.85 4.38 -12.03
C GLU A 57 4.41 4.67 -11.56
N TRP A 58 4.15 4.52 -10.27
CA TRP A 58 2.90 4.95 -9.69
C TRP A 58 2.78 6.49 -9.72
N THR A 59 1.67 6.98 -10.24
CA THR A 59 1.39 8.42 -10.25
C THR A 59 1.04 8.96 -8.87
N LYS A 60 0.48 8.11 -8.00
CA LYS A 60 0.20 8.40 -6.60
C LYS A 60 0.57 7.19 -5.75
N SER A 61 1.61 7.34 -4.93
CA SER A 61 2.00 6.28 -3.99
C SER A 61 0.93 6.09 -2.92
N GLY A 62 0.50 4.84 -2.74
CA GLY A 62 -0.32 4.41 -1.60
C GLY A 62 0.50 3.96 -0.39
N MET A 63 1.82 4.08 -0.44
CA MET A 63 2.70 3.71 0.66
C MET A 63 2.53 4.68 1.82
N MET A 64 2.22 4.14 2.98
CA MET A 64 2.10 4.92 4.21
C MET A 64 3.40 4.87 5.00
N GLN A 65 3.80 6.02 5.56
CA GLN A 65 4.79 6.08 6.63
C GLN A 65 4.06 6.27 7.94
N VAL A 66 4.42 5.47 8.91
CA VAL A 66 3.77 5.47 10.22
C VAL A 66 4.80 5.60 11.33
N GLN A 67 4.38 6.19 12.44
CA GLN A 67 5.14 6.21 13.68
C GLN A 67 4.34 5.48 14.75
N TYR A 68 4.98 4.51 15.39
CA TYR A 68 4.45 3.92 16.61
C TYR A 68 4.81 4.78 17.82
N HIS A 69 3.90 4.83 18.79
CA HIS A 69 4.06 5.61 20.03
C HIS A 69 3.34 4.92 21.20
N ASP A 70 3.69 5.31 22.41
CA ASP A 70 3.10 4.80 23.66
C ASP A 70 3.18 3.26 23.82
N ILE A 71 4.13 2.63 23.15
CA ILE A 71 4.37 1.19 23.28
C ILE A 71 5.21 0.92 24.52
N LYS A 72 4.64 0.19 25.47
CA LYS A 72 5.35 -0.19 26.70
C LYS A 72 6.28 -1.37 26.44
N GLU A 73 7.39 -1.40 27.18
CA GLU A 73 8.29 -2.55 27.18
C GLU A 73 7.52 -3.83 27.56
N GLY A 74 7.77 -4.91 26.81
CA GLY A 74 7.08 -6.20 26.99
C GLY A 74 5.66 -6.25 26.41
N ALA A 75 5.22 -5.22 25.68
CA ALA A 75 3.94 -5.22 25.00
C ALA A 75 3.81 -6.40 24.01
N GLY A 76 2.69 -7.12 24.07
CA GLY A 76 2.40 -8.23 23.17
C GLY A 76 1.95 -7.77 21.78
N LEU A 77 1.87 -8.73 20.85
CA LEU A 77 1.47 -8.48 19.45
C LEU A 77 0.12 -7.75 19.31
N GLU A 78 -0.80 -7.94 20.23
CA GLU A 78 -2.12 -7.29 20.19
C GLU A 78 -2.00 -5.76 20.30
N THR A 79 -1.02 -5.26 21.03
CA THR A 79 -0.74 -3.82 21.12
C THR A 79 -0.37 -3.26 19.77
N TRP A 80 0.47 -3.96 18.99
CA TRP A 80 0.93 -3.53 17.67
C TRP A 80 -0.16 -3.56 16.60
N LYS A 81 -1.24 -4.30 16.82
CA LYS A 81 -2.41 -4.30 15.94
C LYS A 81 -3.34 -3.12 16.20
N GLY A 82 -3.20 -2.46 17.35
CA GLY A 82 -4.05 -1.34 17.74
C GLY A 82 -3.72 -0.05 17.00
N MET A 83 -4.69 0.52 16.28
CA MET A 83 -4.51 1.80 15.57
C MET A 83 -4.25 2.97 16.51
N SER A 84 -4.60 2.85 17.80
CA SER A 84 -4.34 3.88 18.83
C SER A 84 -2.86 4.07 19.17
N TYR A 85 -2.01 3.12 18.78
CA TYR A 85 -0.56 3.18 18.99
C TYR A 85 0.21 3.53 17.72
N GLN A 86 -0.49 3.95 16.69
CA GLN A 86 0.08 4.20 15.37
C GLN A 86 -0.45 5.51 14.80
N THR A 87 0.45 6.38 14.43
CA THR A 87 0.13 7.60 13.70
C THR A 87 0.59 7.48 12.25
N VAL A 88 -0.32 7.64 11.31
CA VAL A 88 0.02 7.74 9.89
C VAL A 88 0.51 9.16 9.62
N LEU A 89 1.71 9.29 9.07
CA LEU A 89 2.37 10.57 8.79
C LEU A 89 2.21 10.98 7.32
N THR A 90 2.25 10.02 6.41
CA THR A 90 2.12 10.24 4.96
C THR A 90 1.36 9.08 4.31
N PRO A 91 0.73 9.31 3.15
CA PRO A 91 0.55 10.60 2.45
C PRO A 91 -0.44 11.52 3.19
N PRO A 92 -0.47 12.83 2.88
CA PRO A 92 -1.25 13.82 3.65
C PRO A 92 -2.74 13.54 3.72
N ASP A 93 -3.33 12.94 2.69
CA ASP A 93 -4.75 12.57 2.64
C ASP A 93 -5.12 11.37 3.53
N LEU A 94 -4.13 10.61 4.00
CA LEU A 94 -4.30 9.49 4.93
C LEU A 94 -3.69 9.78 6.31
N ALA A 95 -3.05 10.94 6.49
CA ALA A 95 -2.38 11.28 7.73
C ALA A 95 -3.37 11.40 8.90
N THR A 96 -3.06 10.76 10.02
CA THR A 96 -3.85 10.79 11.25
C THR A 96 -3.25 11.71 12.32
N GLY A 97 -2.05 12.21 12.10
CA GLY A 97 -1.37 13.10 13.02
C GLY A 97 -0.02 13.58 12.51
N LYS A 98 0.78 14.13 13.41
CA LYS A 98 2.12 14.65 13.13
C LYS A 98 3.18 13.79 13.81
N VAL A 99 4.40 13.84 13.28
CA VAL A 99 5.53 13.15 13.90
C VAL A 99 5.75 13.65 15.33
N ILE A 100 5.92 12.72 16.25
CA ILE A 100 6.29 13.01 17.65
C ILE A 100 7.81 13.06 17.71
N TYR A 101 8.34 14.23 17.99
CA TYR A 101 9.76 14.48 18.05
C TYR A 101 10.12 15.28 19.34
N PRO A 102 11.24 15.03 19.98
CA PRO A 102 12.17 13.91 19.73
C PRO A 102 11.53 12.55 20.06
N TYR A 103 12.15 11.46 19.58
CA TYR A 103 11.62 10.09 19.69
C TYR A 103 11.31 9.67 21.14
N GLU A 104 12.04 10.19 22.10
CA GLU A 104 11.80 9.91 23.52
C GLU A 104 10.41 10.32 24.00
N LYS A 105 9.76 11.25 23.31
CA LYS A 105 8.38 11.66 23.60
C LYS A 105 7.33 10.71 23.00
N ALA A 106 7.75 9.78 22.13
CA ALA A 106 6.88 8.80 21.52
C ALA A 106 6.84 7.46 22.28
N LYS A 107 7.64 7.33 23.36
CA LYS A 107 7.70 6.13 24.20
C LYS A 107 6.53 6.03 25.17
#